data_df7a7deb99b29996500e4f16d42e5e7b
#
_entry.id   df7a7deb99b29996500e4f16d42e5e7b
#
_cell.length_a   1.000
_cell.length_b   1.000
_cell.length_c   1.000
_cell.angle_alpha   90.00
_cell.angle_beta   90.00
_cell.angle_gamma   90.00
#
_symmetry.space_group_name_H-M   'P 1'
#
loop_
_entity.id
_entity.type
_entity.pdbx_description
1 polymer ?
#
loop_
_entity_poly.entity_id
_entity_poly.type
_entity_poly.pdbx_seq_one_letter_code
_entity_poly.pdbx_strand_id
1 'polypeptide(L)'
;VQRKYVIVQDTREKLPLLFPKRLVMLDDTRPAPEKKAITVELHTVRQKLQTGDYILSGSESTCIVERKGSLLEISKNCLHGGDRRRFVRELVRLREETSHPVLVLEGSPAQLLDAGEGSLAVDALIRLLQEYGCELLLLPSGIAKHRRALGEWVARLLINRTLHD
;
A
#
# COMPACT_ATOMS: atom_id res chain seq x y z
N VAL A 1 11.08 25.14 5.69
CA VAL A 1 10.48 24.34 6.80
C VAL A 1 10.66 22.88 6.47
N GLN A 2 11.40 22.17 7.33
CA GLN A 2 11.62 20.72 7.17
C GLN A 2 10.35 19.99 7.65
N ARG A 3 9.65 19.30 6.73
CA ARG A 3 8.46 18.50 7.08
C ARG A 3 8.89 17.15 7.62
N LYS A 4 8.24 16.70 8.69
CA LYS A 4 8.47 15.38 9.30
C LYS A 4 7.19 14.56 9.24
N TYR A 5 7.33 13.30 8.85
CA TYR A 5 6.25 12.35 8.79
C TYR A 5 6.61 11.08 9.57
N VAL A 6 5.60 10.46 10.16
CA VAL A 6 5.76 9.21 10.89
C VAL A 6 4.93 8.13 10.18
N ILE A 7 5.61 7.11 9.67
CA ILE A 7 4.97 5.93 9.12
C ILE A 7 4.76 4.93 10.25
N VAL A 8 3.53 4.51 10.44
CA VAL A 8 3.17 3.45 11.38
C VAL A 8 3.07 2.15 10.61
N GLN A 9 3.81 1.16 11.09
CA GLN A 9 3.89 -0.17 10.52
C GLN A 9 3.27 -1.17 11.49
N ASP A 10 2.38 -2.02 10.99
CA ASP A 10 1.75 -3.04 11.82
C ASP A 10 2.79 -4.02 12.40
N THR A 11 2.63 -4.35 13.68
CA THR A 11 3.54 -5.27 14.38
C THR A 11 3.48 -6.71 13.85
N ARG A 12 2.40 -7.08 13.14
CA ARG A 12 2.21 -8.41 12.55
C ARG A 12 2.99 -8.63 11.26
N GLU A 13 3.53 -7.56 10.64
CA GLU A 13 4.37 -7.66 9.45
C GLU A 13 5.66 -8.45 9.74
N LYS A 14 5.83 -9.61 9.12
CA LYS A 14 6.99 -10.50 9.31
C LYS A 14 8.23 -10.03 8.56
N LEU A 15 8.04 -9.55 7.34
CA LEU A 15 9.10 -9.01 6.50
C LEU A 15 8.72 -7.57 6.09
N PRO A 16 8.84 -6.60 7.02
CA PRO A 16 8.38 -5.25 6.77
C PRO A 16 9.12 -4.56 5.64
N LEU A 17 8.44 -3.61 5.01
CA LEU A 17 9.06 -2.68 4.07
C LEU A 17 10.14 -1.86 4.77
N LEU A 18 11.13 -1.43 4.02
CA LEU A 18 12.25 -0.63 4.50
C LEU A 18 12.07 0.80 4.00
N PHE A 19 11.75 1.71 4.91
CA PHE A 19 11.52 3.11 4.58
C PHE A 19 12.81 3.93 4.65
N PRO A 20 13.04 4.86 3.71
CA PRO A 20 14.16 5.79 3.79
C PRO A 20 13.95 6.78 4.93
N LYS A 21 15.03 7.27 5.53
CA LYS A 21 14.96 8.31 6.58
C LYS A 21 14.64 9.71 6.02
N ARG A 22 14.89 9.91 4.74
CA ARG A 22 14.64 11.17 4.02
C ARG A 22 14.16 10.89 2.61
N LEU A 23 13.27 11.75 2.13
CA LEU A 23 12.78 11.75 0.75
C LEU A 23 12.91 13.14 0.16
N VAL A 24 13.30 13.20 -1.11
CA VAL A 24 13.16 14.41 -1.93
C VAL A 24 11.83 14.30 -2.67
N MET A 25 10.95 15.26 -2.47
CA MET A 25 9.60 15.31 -3.03
C MET A 25 9.37 16.63 -3.75
N LEU A 26 8.37 16.68 -4.63
CA LEU A 26 7.91 17.92 -5.22
C LEU A 26 7.17 18.75 -4.16
N ASP A 27 7.42 20.05 -4.14
CA ASP A 27 6.65 21.00 -3.32
C ASP A 27 5.37 21.42 -4.07
N ASP A 28 4.27 20.74 -3.77
CA ASP A 28 2.98 21.01 -4.40
C ASP A 28 2.25 22.23 -3.83
N THR A 29 2.80 22.88 -2.82
CA THR A 29 2.25 24.15 -2.31
C THR A 29 2.48 25.32 -3.26
N ARG A 30 3.27 25.11 -4.32
CA ARG A 30 3.61 26.14 -5.31
C ARG A 30 3.03 25.80 -6.68
N PRO A 31 2.50 26.79 -7.42
CA PRO A 31 2.04 26.56 -8.78
C PRO A 31 3.21 26.20 -9.71
N ALA A 32 2.93 25.46 -10.78
CA ALA A 32 3.88 25.30 -11.86
C ALA A 32 4.09 26.68 -12.57
N PRO A 33 5.33 27.07 -12.98
CA PRO A 33 6.57 26.30 -13.00
C PRO A 33 7.43 26.40 -11.71
N GLU A 34 6.92 26.98 -10.65
CA GLU A 34 7.68 27.24 -9.40
C GLU A 34 7.83 26.02 -8.49
N LYS A 35 7.33 24.85 -8.92
CA LYS A 35 7.48 23.62 -8.15
C LYS A 35 8.94 23.29 -7.90
N LYS A 36 9.34 23.31 -6.64
CA LYS A 36 10.70 22.99 -6.21
C LYS A 36 10.72 21.67 -5.46
N ALA A 37 11.89 21.04 -5.44
CA ALA A 37 12.13 19.90 -4.59
C ALA A 37 12.21 20.32 -3.12
N ILE A 38 11.55 19.58 -2.26
CA ILE A 38 11.67 19.69 -0.79
C ILE A 38 12.20 18.39 -0.23
N THR A 39 12.94 18.47 0.87
CA THR A 39 13.34 17.30 1.62
C THR A 39 12.42 17.10 2.81
N VAL A 40 11.88 15.90 2.96
CA VAL A 40 11.07 15.49 4.10
C VAL A 40 11.81 14.44 4.92
N GLU A 41 11.65 14.47 6.23
CA GLU A 41 12.16 13.43 7.13
C GLU A 41 11.09 12.39 7.42
N LEU A 42 11.49 11.12 7.43
CA LEU A 42 10.64 9.99 7.74
C LEU A 42 11.11 9.29 9.01
N HIS A 43 10.18 9.04 9.90
CA HIS A 43 10.36 8.16 11.03
C HIS A 43 9.42 6.97 10.88
N THR A 44 9.90 5.77 11.22
CA THR A 44 9.08 4.56 11.19
C THR A 44 8.91 4.05 12.62
N VAL A 45 7.67 3.79 13.00
CA VAL A 45 7.33 3.19 14.28
C VAL A 45 6.54 1.92 14.06
N ARG A 46 6.67 0.96 14.96
CA ARG A 46 5.88 -0.28 14.95
C ARG A 46 4.78 -0.18 15.99
N GLN A 47 3.54 -0.36 15.53
CA GLN A 47 2.36 -0.34 16.39
C GLN A 47 1.31 -1.28 15.81
N LYS A 48 0.56 -1.96 16.65
CA LYS A 48 -0.56 -2.79 16.19
C LYS A 48 -1.61 -1.90 15.55
N LEU A 49 -1.90 -2.14 14.28
CA LEU A 49 -2.98 -1.48 13.55
C LEU A 49 -4.26 -2.32 13.61
N GLN A 50 -5.39 -1.63 13.62
CA GLN A 50 -6.70 -2.28 13.56
C GLN A 50 -6.95 -2.87 12.18
N THR A 51 -6.59 -2.12 11.14
CA THR A 51 -6.76 -2.49 9.73
C THR A 51 -5.53 -2.04 8.95
N GLY A 52 -5.11 -2.87 7.98
CA GLY A 52 -3.97 -2.59 7.12
C GLY A 52 -2.61 -2.82 7.77
N ASP A 53 -1.57 -2.55 6.99
CA ASP A 53 -0.18 -2.81 7.36
C ASP A 53 0.64 -1.52 7.51
N TYR A 54 0.28 -0.46 6.78
CA TYR A 54 1.00 0.82 6.79
C TYR A 54 0.04 1.99 6.71
N ILE A 55 0.28 3.00 7.57
CA ILE A 55 -0.43 4.28 7.59
C ILE A 55 0.56 5.41 7.85
N LEU A 56 0.15 6.63 7.52
CA LEU A 56 0.80 7.82 8.03
C LEU A 56 0.12 8.23 9.35
N SER A 57 0.90 8.42 10.41
CA SER A 57 0.39 8.76 11.74
C SER A 57 -0.51 10.00 11.70
N GLY A 58 -1.71 9.87 12.21
CA GLY A 58 -2.72 10.95 12.20
C GLY A 58 -3.48 11.11 10.88
N SER A 59 -3.28 10.21 9.90
CA SER A 59 -3.95 10.25 8.59
C SER A 59 -4.56 8.91 8.20
N GLU A 60 -5.01 8.15 9.19
CA GLU A 60 -5.60 6.82 9.02
C GLU A 60 -6.87 6.88 8.17
N SER A 61 -7.69 7.91 8.36
CA SER A 61 -8.91 8.13 7.58
C SER A 61 -8.65 8.51 6.12
N THR A 62 -7.45 8.97 5.80
CA THR A 62 -7.07 9.39 4.46
C THR A 62 -6.58 8.23 3.62
N CYS A 63 -5.61 7.45 4.10
CA CYS A 63 -5.03 6.35 3.35
C CYS A 63 -4.54 5.23 4.25
N ILE A 64 -4.94 4.01 3.93
CA ILE A 64 -4.42 2.78 4.54
C ILE A 64 -3.88 1.88 3.43
N VAL A 65 -2.68 1.35 3.64
CA VAL A 65 -2.04 0.38 2.75
C VAL A 65 -2.10 -1.01 3.37
N GLU A 66 -2.69 -1.93 2.63
CA GLU A 66 -2.64 -3.38 2.86
C GLU A 66 -1.64 -4.00 1.90
N ARG A 67 -0.76 -4.87 2.38
CA ARG A 67 0.28 -5.52 1.59
C ARG A 67 0.06 -7.02 1.49
N LYS A 68 0.14 -7.55 0.27
CA LYS A 68 0.15 -8.99 -0.01
C LYS A 68 1.47 -9.37 -0.68
N GLY A 69 2.27 -10.18 0.00
CA GLY A 69 3.60 -10.60 -0.46
C GLY A 69 3.60 -11.90 -1.26
N SER A 70 2.46 -12.55 -1.42
CA SER A 70 2.33 -13.83 -2.12
C SER A 70 1.24 -13.79 -3.18
N LEU A 71 1.63 -14.02 -4.45
CA LEU A 71 0.70 -14.12 -5.57
C LEU A 71 -0.21 -15.35 -5.45
N LEU A 72 0.31 -16.44 -4.90
CA LEU A 72 -0.48 -17.66 -4.67
C LEU A 72 -1.54 -17.43 -3.58
N GLU A 73 -1.21 -16.68 -2.55
CA GLU A 73 -2.14 -16.28 -1.50
C GLU A 73 -3.29 -15.43 -2.08
N ILE A 74 -2.98 -14.43 -2.92
CA ILE A 74 -4.01 -13.59 -3.53
C ILE A 74 -4.93 -14.39 -4.46
N SER A 75 -4.41 -15.38 -5.18
CA SER A 75 -5.22 -16.29 -5.98
C SER A 75 -6.25 -17.03 -5.13
N LYS A 76 -5.83 -17.60 -4.00
CA LYS A 76 -6.72 -18.23 -3.03
C LYS A 76 -7.73 -17.25 -2.43
N ASN A 77 -7.26 -16.07 -2.05
CA ASN A 77 -8.09 -15.01 -1.47
C ASN A 77 -9.19 -14.52 -2.43
N CYS A 78 -8.99 -14.62 -3.73
CA CYS A 78 -9.98 -14.19 -4.71
C CYS A 78 -10.97 -15.30 -5.10
N LEU A 79 -10.57 -16.55 -5.10
CA LEU A 79 -11.32 -17.66 -5.68
C LEU A 79 -11.83 -18.69 -4.69
N HIS A 80 -11.16 -18.92 -3.55
CA HIS A 80 -11.46 -20.04 -2.66
C HIS A 80 -12.28 -19.62 -1.43
N GLY A 81 -13.45 -20.13 -1.33
CA GLY A 81 -14.49 -20.04 -0.31
C GLY A 81 -14.19 -19.26 0.98
N GLY A 82 -13.54 -19.90 1.97
CA GLY A 82 -13.21 -19.28 3.26
C GLY A 82 -12.20 -18.15 3.17
N ASP A 83 -11.19 -18.32 2.32
CA ASP A 83 -10.16 -17.30 2.09
C ASP A 83 -10.74 -16.07 1.39
N ARG A 84 -11.64 -16.28 0.41
CA ARG A 84 -12.34 -15.20 -0.26
C ARG A 84 -13.23 -14.42 0.70
N ARG A 85 -13.99 -15.09 1.56
CA ARG A 85 -14.83 -14.42 2.56
C ARG A 85 -14.00 -13.59 3.55
N ARG A 86 -12.81 -14.06 3.92
CA ARG A 86 -11.89 -13.35 4.78
C ARG A 86 -11.35 -12.09 4.09
N PHE A 87 -10.92 -12.23 2.84
CA PHE A 87 -10.40 -11.12 2.04
C PHE A 87 -11.47 -10.04 1.77
N VAL A 88 -12.69 -10.44 1.45
CA VAL A 88 -13.82 -9.50 1.31
C VAL A 88 -14.05 -8.71 2.60
N ARG A 89 -14.07 -9.36 3.78
CA ARG A 89 -14.19 -8.66 5.06
C ARG A 89 -13.03 -7.67 5.31
N GLU A 90 -11.84 -8.00 4.85
CA GLU A 90 -10.68 -7.10 4.93
C GLU A 90 -10.87 -5.86 4.05
N LEU A 91 -11.32 -6.03 2.80
CA LEU A 91 -11.62 -4.92 1.89
C LEU A 91 -12.77 -4.04 2.41
N VAL A 92 -13.81 -4.63 2.98
CA VAL A 92 -14.91 -3.89 3.62
C VAL A 92 -14.37 -3.00 4.74
N ARG A 93 -13.58 -3.56 5.65
CA ARG A 93 -12.98 -2.78 6.76
C ARG A 93 -12.09 -1.65 6.25
N LEU A 94 -11.25 -1.91 5.26
CA LEU A 94 -10.42 -0.89 4.64
C LEU A 94 -11.27 0.27 4.11
N ARG A 95 -12.33 -0.05 3.36
CA ARG A 95 -13.23 0.97 2.79
C ARG A 95 -13.96 1.77 3.87
N GLU A 96 -14.33 1.15 4.98
CA GLU A 96 -15.02 1.82 6.09
C GLU A 96 -14.10 2.77 6.88
N GLU A 97 -12.81 2.44 6.94
CA GLU A 97 -11.85 3.17 7.77
C GLU A 97 -11.09 4.27 7.02
N THR A 98 -10.98 4.20 5.69
CA THR A 98 -10.20 5.16 4.93
C THR A 98 -10.84 5.56 3.61
N SER A 99 -10.59 6.80 3.19
CA SER A 99 -11.04 7.33 1.88
C SER A 99 -10.28 6.68 0.72
N HIS A 100 -9.01 6.30 0.93
CA HIS A 100 -8.14 5.72 -0.10
C HIS A 100 -7.53 4.40 0.38
N PRO A 101 -8.28 3.29 0.31
CA PRO A 101 -7.70 1.98 0.57
C PRO A 101 -6.80 1.56 -0.60
N VAL A 102 -5.60 1.09 -0.30
CA VAL A 102 -4.61 0.66 -1.29
C VAL A 102 -4.15 -0.76 -0.98
N LEU A 103 -4.26 -1.64 -1.97
CA LEU A 103 -3.65 -2.95 -1.95
C LEU A 103 -2.30 -2.88 -2.67
N VAL A 104 -1.23 -3.16 -1.97
CA VAL A 104 0.10 -3.37 -2.54
C VAL A 104 0.32 -4.86 -2.71
N LEU A 105 0.53 -5.28 -3.96
CA LEU A 105 0.79 -6.67 -4.31
C LEU A 105 2.20 -6.79 -4.87
N GLU A 106 3.00 -7.63 -4.22
CA GLU A 106 4.38 -7.89 -4.64
C GLU A 106 4.42 -8.90 -5.80
N GLY A 107 4.60 -8.38 -6.99
CA GLY A 107 4.69 -9.16 -8.22
C GLY A 107 4.51 -8.29 -9.47
N SER A 108 4.79 -8.88 -10.62
CA SER A 108 4.50 -8.26 -11.91
C SER A 108 3.14 -8.73 -12.46
N PRO A 109 2.52 -8.00 -13.40
CA PRO A 109 1.32 -8.46 -14.09
C PRO A 109 1.46 -9.85 -14.72
N ALA A 110 2.60 -10.14 -15.33
CA ALA A 110 2.86 -11.45 -15.94
C ALA A 110 2.92 -12.56 -14.88
N GLN A 111 3.63 -12.33 -13.77
CA GLN A 111 3.70 -13.29 -12.66
C GLN A 111 2.31 -13.56 -12.06
N LEU A 112 1.47 -12.54 -11.95
CA LEU A 112 0.12 -12.70 -11.41
C LEU A 112 -0.76 -13.55 -12.31
N LEU A 113 -0.67 -13.38 -13.64
CA LEU A 113 -1.39 -14.19 -14.63
C LEU A 113 -0.94 -15.65 -14.63
N ASP A 114 0.32 -15.92 -14.30
CA ASP A 114 0.91 -17.25 -14.26
C ASP A 114 0.77 -17.96 -12.89
N ALA A 115 0.40 -17.23 -11.84
CA ALA A 115 0.31 -17.76 -10.48
C ALA A 115 -1.04 -18.42 -10.20
N GLY A 116 -1.03 -19.62 -9.60
CA GLY A 116 -2.24 -20.31 -9.18
C GLY A 116 -3.22 -20.53 -10.34
N GLU A 117 -4.44 -20.02 -10.22
CA GLU A 117 -5.49 -20.11 -11.24
C GLU A 117 -5.43 -18.96 -12.26
N GLY A 118 -4.32 -18.23 -12.29
CA GLY A 118 -3.94 -17.30 -13.34
C GLY A 118 -4.96 -16.21 -13.63
N SER A 119 -5.44 -16.16 -14.88
CA SER A 119 -6.34 -15.12 -15.36
C SER A 119 -7.68 -15.04 -14.62
N LEU A 120 -8.19 -16.16 -14.08
CA LEU A 120 -9.42 -16.15 -13.28
C LEU A 120 -9.21 -15.44 -11.95
N ALA A 121 -8.06 -15.62 -11.33
CA ALA A 121 -7.71 -14.90 -10.10
C ALA A 121 -7.54 -13.40 -10.35
N VAL A 122 -6.93 -13.02 -11.46
CA VAL A 122 -6.80 -11.61 -11.86
C VAL A 122 -8.17 -10.98 -12.10
N ASP A 123 -9.05 -11.65 -12.83
CA ASP A 123 -10.40 -11.16 -13.07
C ASP A 123 -11.20 -10.98 -11.77
N ALA A 124 -11.14 -11.97 -10.88
CA ALA A 124 -11.79 -11.90 -9.57
C ALA A 124 -11.20 -10.78 -8.69
N LEU A 125 -9.87 -10.60 -8.69
CA LEU A 125 -9.19 -9.53 -7.97
C LEU A 125 -9.65 -8.15 -8.46
N ILE A 126 -9.63 -7.92 -9.76
CA ILE A 126 -10.07 -6.65 -10.36
C ILE A 126 -11.51 -6.32 -9.97
N ARG A 127 -12.42 -7.29 -10.07
CA ARG A 127 -13.84 -7.10 -9.68
C ARG A 127 -13.97 -6.72 -8.21
N LEU A 128 -13.28 -7.43 -7.31
CA LEU A 128 -13.31 -7.14 -5.88
C LEU A 128 -12.75 -5.73 -5.58
N LEU A 129 -11.63 -5.37 -6.18
CA LEU A 129 -11.03 -4.05 -5.95
C LEU A 129 -11.91 -2.92 -6.47
N GLN A 130 -12.56 -3.10 -7.61
CA GLN A 130 -13.53 -2.13 -8.15
C GLN A 130 -14.77 -2.03 -7.26
N GLU A 131 -15.32 -3.14 -6.81
CA GLU A 131 -16.50 -3.17 -5.93
C GLU A 131 -16.27 -2.42 -4.62
N TYR A 132 -15.08 -2.59 -4.01
CA TYR A 132 -14.75 -1.97 -2.74
C TYR A 132 -13.93 -0.68 -2.87
N GLY A 133 -13.71 -0.18 -4.08
CA GLY A 133 -13.01 1.08 -4.32
C GLY A 133 -11.56 1.08 -3.83
N CYS A 134 -10.90 -0.08 -3.89
CA CYS A 134 -9.51 -0.24 -3.46
C CYS A 134 -8.56 -0.09 -4.66
N GLU A 135 -7.55 0.75 -4.52
CA GLU A 135 -6.51 0.93 -5.53
C GLU A 135 -5.51 -0.23 -5.49
N LEU A 136 -4.94 -0.57 -6.65
CA LEU A 136 -3.92 -1.62 -6.77
C LEU A 136 -2.58 -1.02 -7.17
N LEU A 137 -1.55 -1.35 -6.39
CA LEU A 137 -0.16 -1.08 -6.72
C LEU A 137 0.59 -2.40 -6.86
N LEU A 138 1.07 -2.70 -8.07
CA LEU A 138 1.89 -3.87 -8.37
C LEU A 138 3.37 -3.48 -8.41
N LEU A 139 4.19 -4.14 -7.60
CA LEU A 139 5.63 -3.89 -7.55
C LEU A 139 6.40 -5.21 -7.44
N PRO A 140 7.60 -5.30 -8.05
CA PRO A 140 8.42 -6.51 -7.95
C PRO A 140 8.72 -6.90 -6.51
N SER A 141 8.71 -8.18 -6.23
CA SER A 141 8.96 -8.73 -4.90
C SER A 141 10.37 -9.29 -4.71
N GLY A 142 10.68 -9.65 -3.49
CA GLY A 142 11.70 -10.60 -3.11
C GLY A 142 12.84 -10.03 -2.27
N ILE A 143 13.93 -9.59 -2.88
CA ILE A 143 15.16 -9.20 -2.16
C ILE A 143 15.05 -7.86 -1.42
N ALA A 144 15.97 -7.62 -0.48
CA ALA A 144 15.98 -6.40 0.34
C ALA A 144 15.98 -5.09 -0.47
N LYS A 145 16.62 -5.08 -1.65
CA LYS A 145 16.60 -3.93 -2.56
C LYS A 145 15.18 -3.58 -3.00
N HIS A 146 14.36 -4.57 -3.34
CA HIS A 146 12.96 -4.37 -3.73
C HIS A 146 12.11 -3.89 -2.55
N ARG A 147 12.35 -4.40 -1.33
CA ARG A 147 11.65 -3.92 -0.13
C ARG A 147 11.97 -2.45 0.19
N ARG A 148 13.19 -1.98 -0.11
CA ARG A 148 13.53 -0.55 0.00
C ARG A 148 12.82 0.29 -1.05
N ALA A 149 12.84 -0.14 -2.30
CA ALA A 149 12.14 0.55 -3.39
C ALA A 149 10.63 0.60 -3.13
N LEU A 150 10.03 -0.53 -2.74
CA LEU A 150 8.62 -0.61 -2.38
C LEU A 150 8.28 0.27 -1.17
N GLY A 151 9.14 0.29 -0.15
CA GLY A 151 8.99 1.19 1.01
C GLY A 151 9.01 2.66 0.61
N GLU A 152 9.89 3.05 -0.29
CA GLU A 152 9.92 4.43 -0.81
C GLU A 152 8.64 4.76 -1.59
N TRP A 153 8.15 3.88 -2.45
CA TRP A 153 6.89 4.07 -3.16
C TRP A 153 5.71 4.22 -2.22
N VAL A 154 5.59 3.36 -1.23
CA VAL A 154 4.51 3.41 -0.22
C VAL A 154 4.58 4.70 0.60
N ALA A 155 5.78 5.13 1.01
CA ALA A 155 5.96 6.40 1.73
C ALA A 155 5.48 7.59 0.89
N ARG A 156 5.87 7.65 -0.39
CA ARG A 156 5.44 8.71 -1.31
C ARG A 156 3.94 8.69 -1.52
N LEU A 157 3.34 7.52 -1.66
CA LEU A 157 1.90 7.36 -1.81
C LEU A 157 1.16 7.90 -0.57
N LEU A 158 1.53 7.46 0.62
CA LEU A 158 0.91 7.90 1.88
C LEU A 158 1.01 9.41 2.08
N ILE A 159 2.19 10.00 1.83
CA ILE A 159 2.40 11.44 1.99
C ILE A 159 1.59 12.23 0.97
N ASN A 160 1.63 11.84 -0.31
CA ASN A 160 0.90 12.57 -1.35
C ASN A 160 -0.61 12.52 -1.14
N ARG A 161 -1.17 11.41 -0.68
CA ARG A 161 -2.60 11.34 -0.33
C ARG A 161 -2.97 12.34 0.76
N THR A 162 -2.12 12.48 1.79
CA THR A 162 -2.36 13.44 2.87
C THR A 162 -2.24 14.90 2.45
N LEU A 163 -1.45 15.18 1.41
CA LEU A 163 -1.29 16.56 0.91
C LEU A 163 -2.45 17.02 0.01
N HIS A 164 -3.22 16.08 -0.53
CA HIS A 164 -4.28 16.34 -1.51
C HIS A 164 -5.71 16.13 -0.97
N ASP A 165 -5.85 15.77 0.29
CA ASP A 165 -7.11 15.78 1.03
C ASP A 165 -7.29 17.14 1.73
#